data_263a2acc0160825204b8ac3501fa846f
#
_entry.id   263a2acc0160825204b8ac3501fa846f
#
_cell.length_a   1.000
_cell.length_b   1.000
_cell.length_c   1.000
_cell.angle_alpha   90.00
_cell.angle_beta   90.00
_cell.angle_gamma   90.00
#
_symmetry.space_group_name_H-M   'P 1'
#
loop_
_entity.id
_entity.type
_entity.pdbx_description
1 polymer ?
#
loop_
_entity_poly.entity_id
_entity_poly.type
_entity_poly.pdbx_seq_one_letter_code
_entity_poly.pdbx_strand_id
1 'polypeptide(L)'
;MVETSETMARTLRGRLLCPRPDEPRVDLLADGLLVIDAAGKIAAVGPAPADCDEPESYPGAVLIPGFVDAHLHFPQTRILGSASGPLLPWLERSVFPEEARFAEARYAAAVAWEFCEQLVRHGTTCAAIYSSSHAIAAELLFTELERRGLRGMVGLTLMDRGAPPELLLAAGPALTDR
;
A
#
# COMPACT_ATOMS: atom_id res chain seq x y z
N MET A 1 5.09 -16.53 19.55
CA MET A 1 6.51 -16.32 19.24
C MET A 1 6.56 -16.04 17.74
N VAL A 2 6.76 -14.79 17.35
CA VAL A 2 7.01 -14.43 15.95
C VAL A 2 8.47 -14.80 15.70
N GLU A 3 8.72 -15.81 14.88
CA GLU A 3 10.05 -16.05 14.35
C GLU A 3 10.47 -14.81 13.58
N THR A 4 11.38 -14.04 14.15
CA THR A 4 12.11 -13.02 13.41
C THR A 4 12.99 -13.76 12.42
N SER A 5 12.52 -13.89 11.17
CA SER A 5 13.38 -14.28 10.06
C SER A 5 14.53 -13.29 10.05
N GLU A 6 15.74 -13.75 10.39
CA GLU A 6 16.95 -12.96 10.21
C GLU A 6 17.04 -12.63 8.72
N THR A 7 16.77 -11.39 8.40
CA THR A 7 16.91 -10.90 7.02
C THR A 7 18.40 -10.93 6.69
N MET A 8 18.82 -11.82 5.82
CA MET A 8 20.22 -11.84 5.35
C MET A 8 20.47 -10.63 4.46
N ALA A 9 21.67 -10.08 4.54
CA ALA A 9 22.12 -9.05 3.60
C ALA A 9 22.02 -9.58 2.17
N ARG A 10 21.53 -8.76 1.23
CA ARG A 10 21.30 -9.13 -0.17
C ARG A 10 21.98 -8.16 -1.10
N THR A 11 22.55 -8.68 -2.16
CA THR A 11 23.12 -7.86 -3.22
C THR A 11 22.44 -8.21 -4.54
N LEU A 12 21.82 -7.21 -5.17
CA LEU A 12 21.06 -7.36 -6.41
C LEU A 12 21.77 -6.63 -7.53
N ARG A 13 21.94 -7.28 -8.70
CA ARG A 13 22.55 -6.69 -9.89
C ARG A 13 21.59 -6.70 -11.08
N GLY A 14 21.52 -5.58 -11.78
CA GLY A 14 20.70 -5.44 -12.98
C GLY A 14 20.61 -3.99 -13.43
N ARG A 15 19.67 -3.70 -14.32
CA ARG A 15 19.35 -2.31 -14.64
C ARG A 15 18.60 -1.68 -13.46
N LEU A 16 19.08 -0.54 -12.96
CA LEU A 16 18.45 0.16 -11.87
C LEU A 16 17.89 1.49 -12.35
N LEU A 17 16.68 1.79 -11.91
CA LEU A 17 16.03 3.09 -12.13
C LEU A 17 15.98 3.81 -10.78
N CYS A 18 16.77 4.90 -10.66
CA CYS A 18 17.04 5.57 -9.39
C CYS A 18 16.46 6.99 -9.42
N PRO A 19 15.28 7.24 -8.83
CA PRO A 19 14.77 8.60 -8.66
C PRO A 19 15.71 9.43 -7.78
N ARG A 20 15.92 10.69 -8.15
CA ARG A 20 16.69 11.64 -7.36
C ARG A 20 15.75 12.39 -6.42
N PRO A 21 16.00 12.38 -5.10
CA PRO A 21 15.07 13.01 -4.14
C PRO A 21 15.00 14.54 -4.30
N ASP A 22 16.11 15.16 -4.72
CA ASP A 22 16.24 16.63 -4.77
C ASP A 22 16.09 17.21 -6.20
N GLU A 23 15.89 16.37 -7.20
CA GLU A 23 15.77 16.77 -8.60
C GLU A 23 14.62 16.01 -9.29
N PRO A 24 13.85 16.64 -10.20
CA PRO A 24 12.83 15.94 -10.97
C PRO A 24 13.47 15.08 -12.08
N ARG A 25 14.39 14.21 -11.68
CA ARG A 25 15.19 13.35 -12.56
C ARG A 25 15.24 11.94 -12.04
N VAL A 26 15.31 11.01 -12.96
CA VAL A 26 15.54 9.60 -12.71
C VAL A 26 16.80 9.17 -13.46
N ASP A 27 17.75 8.60 -12.75
CA ASP A 27 18.95 8.02 -13.37
C ASP A 27 18.71 6.56 -13.73
N LEU A 28 19.16 6.15 -14.93
CA LEU A 28 19.16 4.76 -15.34
C LEU A 28 20.60 4.24 -15.31
N LEU A 29 20.86 3.28 -14.43
CA LEU A 29 22.11 2.51 -14.43
C LEU A 29 21.91 1.26 -15.28
N ALA A 30 22.65 1.15 -16.39
CA ALA A 30 22.54 0.01 -17.30
C ALA A 30 23.01 -1.30 -16.66
N ASP A 31 24.00 -1.22 -15.78
CA ASP A 31 24.53 -2.30 -14.93
C ASP A 31 24.76 -1.72 -13.54
N GLY A 32 23.76 -1.85 -12.70
CA GLY A 32 23.74 -1.30 -11.36
C GLY A 32 23.77 -2.38 -10.28
N LEU A 33 24.23 -1.99 -9.10
CA LEU A 33 24.23 -2.79 -7.89
C LEU A 33 23.39 -2.13 -6.83
N LEU A 34 22.52 -2.90 -6.20
CA LEU A 34 21.72 -2.54 -5.04
C LEU A 34 22.11 -3.44 -3.86
N VAL A 35 22.61 -2.86 -2.79
CA VAL A 35 22.97 -3.58 -1.56
C VAL A 35 21.93 -3.31 -0.49
N ILE A 36 21.38 -4.38 0.05
CA ILE A 36 20.41 -4.37 1.15
C ILE A 36 21.10 -4.98 2.37
N ASP A 37 21.12 -4.27 3.48
CA ASP A 37 21.72 -4.75 4.73
C ASP A 37 20.84 -5.79 5.44
N ALA A 38 21.35 -6.36 6.51
CA ALA A 38 20.64 -7.33 7.34
C ALA A 38 19.39 -6.76 8.04
N ALA A 39 19.26 -5.44 8.14
CA ALA A 39 18.07 -4.76 8.62
C ALA A 39 17.01 -4.51 7.52
N GLY A 40 17.26 -4.96 6.28
CA GLY A 40 16.37 -4.77 5.12
C GLY A 40 16.42 -3.35 4.55
N LYS A 41 17.44 -2.55 4.87
CA LYS A 41 17.60 -1.19 4.37
C LYS A 41 18.59 -1.15 3.20
N ILE A 42 18.36 -0.23 2.28
CA ILE A 42 19.31 0.04 1.20
C ILE A 42 20.57 0.66 1.80
N ALA A 43 21.67 -0.11 1.76
CA ALA A 43 22.98 0.34 2.23
C ALA A 43 23.77 1.05 1.14
N ALA A 44 23.61 0.61 -0.13
CA ALA A 44 24.26 1.24 -1.27
C ALA A 44 23.47 1.03 -2.56
N VAL A 45 23.57 1.98 -3.47
CA VAL A 45 23.11 1.87 -4.85
C VAL A 45 24.07 2.62 -5.78
N GLY A 46 24.46 2.00 -6.88
CA GLY A 46 25.41 2.60 -7.82
C GLY A 46 25.76 1.68 -8.99
N PRO A 47 26.74 2.07 -9.83
CA PRO A 47 27.27 1.20 -10.87
C PRO A 47 27.85 -0.08 -10.26
N ALA A 48 27.61 -1.22 -10.91
CA ALA A 48 28.15 -2.49 -10.44
C ALA A 48 29.68 -2.55 -10.67
N PRO A 49 30.48 -2.90 -9.64
CA PRO A 49 31.90 -3.17 -9.84
C PRO A 49 32.10 -4.45 -10.65
N ALA A 50 33.25 -4.53 -11.34
CA ALA A 50 33.55 -5.67 -12.19
C ALA A 50 33.75 -6.97 -11.39
N ASP A 51 34.18 -6.87 -10.15
CA ASP A 51 34.54 -7.93 -9.21
C ASP A 51 33.52 -8.13 -8.09
N CYS A 52 32.26 -7.94 -8.40
CA CYS A 52 31.18 -8.13 -7.43
C CYS A 52 30.96 -9.62 -7.14
N ASP A 53 31.05 -9.99 -5.86
CA ASP A 53 30.82 -11.36 -5.39
C ASP A 53 29.35 -11.77 -5.56
N GLU A 54 29.08 -12.78 -6.37
CA GLU A 54 27.83 -13.52 -6.59
C GLU A 54 26.51 -12.77 -6.28
N PRO A 55 26.20 -11.64 -6.95
CA PRO A 55 24.94 -10.94 -6.73
C PRO A 55 23.76 -11.72 -7.30
N GLU A 56 22.59 -11.57 -6.70
CA GLU A 56 21.35 -12.01 -7.33
C GLU A 56 21.12 -11.21 -8.62
N SER A 57 21.25 -11.87 -9.76
CA SER A 57 21.16 -11.21 -11.07
C SER A 57 19.78 -11.28 -11.66
N TYR A 58 19.32 -10.15 -12.20
CA TYR A 58 18.01 -10.01 -12.86
C TYR A 58 18.17 -9.57 -14.32
N PRO A 59 18.66 -10.48 -15.20
CA PRO A 59 18.88 -10.16 -16.61
C PRO A 59 17.55 -9.84 -17.31
N GLY A 60 17.53 -8.75 -18.08
CA GLY A 60 16.33 -8.32 -18.80
C GLY A 60 15.30 -7.54 -17.97
N ALA A 61 15.41 -7.57 -16.65
CA ALA A 61 14.54 -6.78 -15.77
C ALA A 61 15.11 -5.38 -15.50
N VAL A 62 14.27 -4.53 -14.94
CA VAL A 62 14.65 -3.23 -14.36
C VAL A 62 14.21 -3.24 -12.89
N LEU A 63 15.14 -3.02 -11.99
CA LEU A 63 14.86 -2.85 -10.57
C LEU A 63 14.46 -1.39 -10.33
N ILE A 64 13.32 -1.19 -9.73
CA ILE A 64 12.75 0.13 -9.42
C ILE A 64 12.34 0.21 -7.96
N PRO A 65 12.26 1.40 -7.35
CA PRO A 65 11.59 1.56 -6.06
C PRO A 65 10.12 1.12 -6.15
N GLY A 66 9.59 0.64 -5.04
CA GLY A 66 8.15 0.37 -4.94
C GLY A 66 7.34 1.65 -5.19
N PHE A 67 6.17 1.48 -5.80
CA PHE A 67 5.28 2.59 -6.08
C PHE A 67 4.68 3.20 -4.80
N VAL A 68 4.42 4.50 -4.87
CA VAL A 68 3.67 5.24 -3.86
C VAL A 68 2.34 5.66 -4.47
N ASP A 69 1.24 5.19 -3.88
CA ASP A 69 -0.10 5.63 -4.28
C ASP A 69 -0.64 6.62 -3.25
N ALA A 70 -0.84 7.86 -3.68
CA ALA A 70 -1.25 8.95 -2.80
C ALA A 70 -2.78 9.07 -2.61
N HIS A 71 -3.59 8.20 -3.25
CA HIS A 71 -5.04 8.26 -3.15
C HIS A 71 -5.69 6.92 -3.50
N LEU A 72 -6.03 6.13 -2.48
CA LEU A 72 -6.72 4.85 -2.62
C LEU A 72 -7.93 4.76 -1.69
N HIS A 73 -8.95 4.02 -2.12
CA HIS A 73 -10.14 3.70 -1.33
C HIS A 73 -10.18 2.21 -1.00
N PHE A 74 -9.81 1.85 0.23
CA PHE A 74 -9.84 0.48 0.72
C PHE A 74 -11.21 -0.21 0.56
N PRO A 75 -12.35 0.45 0.89
CA PRO A 75 -13.64 -0.21 0.77
C PRO A 75 -14.05 -0.54 -0.67
N GLN A 76 -13.41 0.06 -1.67
CA GLN A 76 -13.76 -0.17 -3.08
C GLN A 76 -13.01 -1.35 -3.71
N THR A 77 -12.23 -2.10 -2.95
CA THR A 77 -11.42 -3.23 -3.43
C THR A 77 -12.21 -4.23 -4.27
N ARG A 78 -13.41 -4.60 -3.82
CA ARG A 78 -14.25 -5.61 -4.50
C ARG A 78 -15.19 -5.06 -5.57
N ILE A 79 -15.26 -3.75 -5.71
CA ILE A 79 -16.07 -3.06 -6.71
C ILE A 79 -15.23 -2.32 -7.75
N LEU A 80 -13.96 -2.67 -7.88
CA LEU A 80 -13.08 -2.14 -8.92
C LEU A 80 -13.72 -2.31 -10.30
N GLY A 81 -13.73 -1.23 -11.10
CA GLY A 81 -14.33 -1.22 -12.43
C GLY A 81 -15.85 -1.10 -12.46
N SER A 82 -16.55 -1.04 -11.32
CA SER A 82 -18.01 -0.87 -11.26
C SER A 82 -18.47 0.57 -11.55
N ALA A 83 -17.55 1.52 -11.60
CA ALA A 83 -17.88 2.93 -11.85
C ALA A 83 -18.57 3.08 -13.21
N SER A 84 -19.81 3.61 -13.19
CA SER A 84 -20.59 3.87 -14.41
C SER A 84 -21.60 4.97 -14.20
N GLY A 85 -21.73 5.87 -15.17
CA GLY A 85 -22.66 6.99 -15.14
C GLY A 85 -22.24 8.09 -14.16
N PRO A 86 -23.18 8.95 -13.72
CA PRO A 86 -22.90 10.04 -12.80
C PRO A 86 -22.47 9.55 -11.40
N LEU A 87 -21.65 10.37 -10.72
CA LEU A 87 -21.03 10.00 -9.45
C LEU A 87 -22.05 9.60 -8.36
N LEU A 88 -23.04 10.43 -8.08
CA LEU A 88 -23.99 10.18 -6.99
C LEU A 88 -24.78 8.87 -7.16
N PRO A 89 -25.39 8.59 -8.33
CA PRO A 89 -26.02 7.31 -8.60
C PRO A 89 -25.08 6.12 -8.49
N TRP A 90 -23.79 6.26 -8.82
CA TRP A 90 -22.81 5.20 -8.63
C TRP A 90 -22.49 4.98 -7.14
N LEU A 91 -22.33 6.05 -6.35
CA LEU A 91 -22.14 5.94 -4.90
C LEU A 91 -23.30 5.16 -4.26
N GLU A 92 -24.55 5.54 -4.58
CA GLU A 92 -25.76 4.90 -4.04
C GLU A 92 -25.90 3.43 -4.43
N ARG A 93 -25.58 3.08 -5.68
CA ARG A 93 -25.74 1.70 -6.18
C ARG A 93 -24.63 0.75 -5.76
N SER A 94 -23.41 1.25 -5.64
CA SER A 94 -22.23 0.39 -5.53
C SER A 94 -21.37 0.69 -4.30
N VAL A 95 -21.04 1.98 -4.06
CA VAL A 95 -20.07 2.32 -3.01
C VAL A 95 -20.68 2.21 -1.62
N PHE A 96 -21.79 2.87 -1.38
CA PHE A 96 -22.41 2.85 -0.05
C PHE A 96 -22.83 1.44 0.42
N PRO A 97 -23.47 0.61 -0.42
CA PRO A 97 -23.76 -0.77 -0.03
C PRO A 97 -22.51 -1.60 0.28
N GLU A 98 -21.42 -1.37 -0.43
CA GLU A 98 -20.16 -2.06 -0.17
C GLU A 98 -19.50 -1.54 1.12
N GLU A 99 -19.44 -0.23 1.32
CA GLU A 99 -18.87 0.36 2.53
C GLU A 99 -19.60 -0.03 3.81
N ALA A 100 -20.94 -0.17 3.77
CA ALA A 100 -21.73 -0.60 4.92
C ALA A 100 -21.33 -2.00 5.42
N ARG A 101 -20.83 -2.88 4.55
CA ARG A 101 -20.37 -4.23 4.93
C ARG A 101 -19.15 -4.21 5.83
N PHE A 102 -18.40 -3.12 5.83
CA PHE A 102 -17.21 -2.97 6.66
C PHE A 102 -17.49 -2.77 8.15
N ALA A 103 -18.77 -2.63 8.54
CA ALA A 103 -19.21 -2.76 9.93
C ALA A 103 -18.93 -4.18 10.48
N GLU A 104 -18.88 -5.21 9.61
CA GLU A 104 -18.58 -6.58 9.99
C GLU A 104 -17.06 -6.82 9.99
N ALA A 105 -16.49 -7.05 11.16
CA ALA A 105 -15.04 -7.24 11.33
C ALA A 105 -14.46 -8.36 10.46
N ARG A 106 -15.19 -9.49 10.32
CA ARG A 106 -14.75 -10.62 9.49
C ARG A 106 -14.67 -10.24 8.01
N TYR A 107 -15.63 -9.46 7.54
CA TYR A 107 -15.64 -8.96 6.18
C TYR A 107 -14.48 -7.99 5.94
N ALA A 108 -14.33 -7.00 6.83
CA ALA A 108 -13.25 -6.01 6.75
C ALA A 108 -11.86 -6.66 6.76
N ALA A 109 -11.64 -7.66 7.63
CA ALA A 109 -10.38 -8.40 7.68
C ALA A 109 -10.08 -9.15 6.37
N ALA A 110 -11.08 -9.81 5.78
CA ALA A 110 -10.91 -10.51 4.50
C ALA A 110 -10.54 -9.54 3.37
N VAL A 111 -11.23 -8.39 3.31
CA VAL A 111 -10.94 -7.37 2.29
C VAL A 111 -9.60 -6.68 2.54
N ALA A 112 -9.19 -6.48 3.81
CA ALA A 112 -7.87 -5.94 4.14
C ALA A 112 -6.74 -6.84 3.60
N TRP A 113 -6.89 -8.14 3.77
CA TRP A 113 -5.96 -9.12 3.19
C TRP A 113 -5.91 -9.03 1.66
N GLU A 114 -7.07 -9.02 0.98
CA GLU A 114 -7.17 -8.91 -0.47
C GLU A 114 -6.56 -7.60 -1.00
N PHE A 115 -6.86 -6.49 -0.33
CA PHE A 115 -6.36 -5.17 -0.68
C PHE A 115 -4.83 -5.11 -0.61
N CYS A 116 -4.24 -5.55 0.50
CA CYS A 116 -2.79 -5.58 0.67
C CYS A 116 -2.12 -6.54 -0.31
N GLU A 117 -2.76 -7.67 -0.64
CA GLU A 117 -2.30 -8.59 -1.69
C GLU A 117 -2.24 -7.89 -3.06
N GLN A 118 -3.25 -7.09 -3.40
CA GLN A 118 -3.26 -6.32 -4.64
C GLN A 118 -2.17 -5.25 -4.65
N LEU A 119 -1.94 -4.54 -3.55
CA LEU A 119 -0.85 -3.55 -3.46
C LEU A 119 0.51 -4.20 -3.78
N VAL A 120 0.83 -5.31 -3.11
CA VAL A 120 2.10 -6.04 -3.33
C VAL A 120 2.19 -6.54 -4.77
N ARG A 121 1.13 -7.16 -5.28
CA ARG A 121 1.09 -7.70 -6.65
C ARG A 121 1.35 -6.66 -7.72
N HIS A 122 0.93 -5.41 -7.50
CA HIS A 122 1.11 -4.30 -8.42
C HIS A 122 2.32 -3.41 -8.09
N GLY A 123 3.13 -3.81 -7.11
CA GLY A 123 4.37 -3.12 -6.75
C GLY A 123 4.18 -1.86 -5.92
N THR A 124 2.99 -1.62 -5.36
CA THR A 124 2.73 -0.51 -4.43
C THR A 124 3.22 -0.89 -3.04
N THR A 125 4.15 -0.12 -2.49
CA THR A 125 4.77 -0.38 -1.18
C THR A 125 4.45 0.69 -0.13
N CYS A 126 3.83 1.79 -0.57
CA CYS A 126 3.37 2.88 0.29
C CYS A 126 2.08 3.47 -0.27
N ALA A 127 1.08 3.71 0.59
CA ALA A 127 -0.19 4.26 0.13
C ALA A 127 -0.83 5.22 1.14
N ALA A 128 -1.56 6.23 0.63
CA ALA A 128 -2.50 7.03 1.40
C ALA A 128 -3.92 6.51 1.15
N ILE A 129 -4.55 5.98 2.18
CA ILE A 129 -5.71 5.10 2.06
C ILE A 129 -6.91 5.69 2.80
N TYR A 130 -8.00 5.88 2.09
CA TYR A 130 -9.30 6.13 2.69
C TYR A 130 -9.94 4.78 3.08
N SER A 131 -10.24 4.63 4.38
CA SER A 131 -11.03 3.52 4.90
C SER A 131 -12.52 3.85 4.84
N SER A 132 -13.38 2.95 5.30
CA SER A 132 -14.79 3.24 5.51
C SER A 132 -15.00 4.15 6.73
N SER A 133 -16.25 4.49 7.03
CA SER A 133 -16.60 5.21 8.26
C SER A 133 -16.48 4.36 9.55
N HIS A 134 -16.29 3.05 9.41
CA HIS A 134 -16.20 2.11 10.53
C HIS A 134 -14.76 1.99 11.03
N ALA A 135 -14.50 2.40 12.28
CA ALA A 135 -13.16 2.38 12.89
C ALA A 135 -12.52 0.99 12.85
N ILE A 136 -13.30 -0.06 13.09
CA ILE A 136 -12.81 -1.45 13.06
C ILE A 136 -12.17 -1.81 11.70
N ALA A 137 -12.68 -1.27 10.60
CA ALA A 137 -12.11 -1.52 9.27
C ALA A 137 -10.71 -0.91 9.13
N ALA A 138 -10.49 0.30 9.64
CA ALA A 138 -9.19 0.94 9.65
C ALA A 138 -8.19 0.19 10.54
N GLU A 139 -8.61 -0.25 11.72
CA GLU A 139 -7.76 -1.02 12.66
C GLU A 139 -7.29 -2.35 12.04
N LEU A 140 -8.20 -3.06 11.38
CA LEU A 140 -7.88 -4.32 10.69
C LEU A 140 -6.96 -4.10 9.48
N LEU A 141 -7.14 -2.99 8.77
CA LEU A 141 -6.25 -2.62 7.67
C LEU A 141 -4.84 -2.27 8.19
N PHE A 142 -4.71 -1.50 9.28
CA PHE A 142 -3.41 -1.24 9.91
C PHE A 142 -2.70 -2.55 10.30
N THR A 143 -3.43 -3.47 10.91
CA THR A 143 -2.89 -4.79 11.30
C THR A 143 -2.34 -5.56 10.09
N GLU A 144 -3.05 -5.53 8.97
CA GLU A 144 -2.61 -6.24 7.76
C GLU A 144 -1.44 -5.53 7.06
N LEU A 145 -1.42 -4.20 7.01
CA LEU A 145 -0.29 -3.42 6.49
C LEU A 145 0.99 -3.71 7.29
N GLU A 146 0.89 -3.68 8.62
CA GLU A 146 2.01 -3.97 9.53
C GLU A 146 2.53 -5.40 9.32
N ARG A 147 1.62 -6.38 9.29
CA ARG A 147 1.98 -7.79 9.06
C ARG A 147 2.76 -8.02 7.78
N ARG A 148 2.52 -7.20 6.75
CA ARG A 148 3.19 -7.29 5.44
C ARG A 148 4.38 -6.35 5.28
N GLY A 149 4.66 -5.52 6.27
CA GLY A 149 5.72 -4.51 6.18
C GLY A 149 5.43 -3.41 5.15
N LEU A 150 4.15 -3.19 4.80
CA LEU A 150 3.73 -2.11 3.92
C LEU A 150 3.62 -0.79 4.69
N ARG A 151 3.96 0.31 4.04
CA ARG A 151 3.76 1.64 4.60
C ARG A 151 2.40 2.18 4.18
N GLY A 152 1.66 2.75 5.13
CA GLY A 152 0.36 3.33 4.83
C GLY A 152 -0.02 4.44 5.81
N MET A 153 -0.70 5.44 5.29
CA MET A 153 -1.50 6.39 6.06
C MET A 153 -2.96 6.00 5.84
N VAL A 154 -3.68 5.67 6.90
CA VAL A 154 -5.08 5.26 6.80
C VAL A 154 -5.95 6.29 7.51
N GLY A 155 -6.94 6.84 6.80
CA GLY A 155 -7.92 7.75 7.35
C GLY A 155 -9.34 7.18 7.24
N LEU A 156 -10.19 7.48 8.24
CA LEU A 156 -11.61 7.19 8.15
C LEU A 156 -12.28 8.13 7.16
N THR A 157 -13.27 7.63 6.43
CA THR A 157 -14.18 8.47 5.65
C THR A 157 -15.24 9.02 6.60
N LEU A 158 -15.18 10.31 6.86
CA LEU A 158 -16.10 10.98 7.76
C LEU A 158 -17.28 11.54 6.96
N MET A 159 -18.46 10.99 7.16
CA MET A 159 -19.70 11.42 6.51
C MET A 159 -20.69 11.92 7.56
N ASP A 160 -21.14 13.16 7.44
CA ASP A 160 -22.15 13.80 8.31
C ASP A 160 -23.50 13.93 7.62
N ARG A 161 -23.54 13.77 6.30
CA ARG A 161 -24.74 13.90 5.46
C ARG A 161 -24.49 13.29 4.08
N GLY A 162 -25.58 13.08 3.31
CA GLY A 162 -25.49 12.60 1.93
C GLY A 162 -25.11 11.14 1.79
N ALA A 163 -25.17 10.37 2.87
CA ALA A 163 -24.93 8.94 2.91
C ALA A 163 -26.05 8.21 3.68
N PRO A 164 -26.19 6.88 3.51
CA PRO A 164 -27.11 6.08 4.33
C PRO A 164 -26.80 6.18 5.82
N PRO A 165 -27.82 6.07 6.71
CA PRO A 165 -27.66 6.23 8.15
C PRO A 165 -26.55 5.36 8.77
N GLU A 166 -26.34 4.15 8.27
CA GLU A 166 -25.32 3.20 8.72
C GLU A 166 -23.89 3.63 8.43
N LEU A 167 -23.69 4.58 7.52
CA LEU A 167 -22.39 5.17 7.18
C LEU A 167 -22.18 6.55 7.80
N LEU A 168 -23.24 7.17 8.32
CA LEU A 168 -23.10 8.44 9.00
C LEU A 168 -22.41 8.22 10.34
N LEU A 169 -21.45 9.08 10.65
CA LEU A 169 -20.88 9.12 11.98
C LEU A 169 -22.00 9.53 12.96
N ALA A 170 -22.30 8.66 13.91
CA ALA A 170 -23.03 9.12 15.09
C ALA A 170 -22.25 10.29 15.68
N ALA A 171 -22.93 11.36 16.06
CA ALA A 171 -22.31 12.49 16.75
C ALA A 171 -21.67 11.98 18.04
N GLY A 172 -20.42 11.55 17.94
CA GLY A 172 -19.61 10.93 18.97
C GLY A 172 -18.36 11.76 19.26
N PRO A 173 -17.65 11.47 20.36
CA PRO A 173 -16.50 12.26 20.77
C PRO A 173 -15.46 12.31 19.64
N ALA A 174 -14.84 13.48 19.50
CA ALA A 174 -13.79 13.74 18.52
C ALA A 174 -12.75 12.62 18.52
N LEU A 175 -12.38 12.16 17.31
CA LEU A 175 -11.26 11.26 17.13
C LEU A 175 -10.03 11.88 17.79
N THR A 176 -9.56 11.28 18.86
CA THR A 176 -8.32 11.71 19.50
C THR A 176 -7.15 11.20 18.67
N ASP A 177 -6.21 12.09 18.37
CA ASP A 177 -4.94 11.77 17.72
C ASP A 177 -4.25 10.58 18.43
N ARG A 178 -3.88 9.58 17.65
CA ARG A 178 -2.94 8.54 18.06
C ARG A 178 -1.70 8.60 17.18
#